data_ba2e70868827cc8b912cbe573cafd6b1
#
_entry.id   ba2e70868827cc8b912cbe573cafd6b1
#
_cell.length_a   1.000
_cell.length_b   1.000
_cell.length_c   1.000
_cell.angle_alpha   90.00
_cell.angle_beta   90.00
_cell.angle_gamma   90.00
#
_symmetry.space_group_name_H-M   'P 1'
#
loop_
_entity.id
_entity.type
_entity.pdbx_description
1 polymer ?
#
loop_
_entity_poly.entity_id
_entity_poly.type
_entity_poly.pdbx_seq_one_letter_code
_entity_poly.pdbx_strand_id
1 'polypeptide(L)'
;MKKLSVVTFILIISLLMAASCDYGDAPSLYDENFQGNPDPVISSVDPQNMALAGIGYITITGQNFLSTTEHNRVYFNDKRGVVLEASQTQLRVRPPVLRGGNIRLRVSVSGAVNFSNTYMYELQLAVEEAWGGLSDAQTPWGITTDNEGNLYVSIEGLGEFGGVKKVTPEQQQSDYAPRQAWIYPYMKMGPDGSLYMARGPATFPAIYSVPPGGGTASPWLLGSGLGRVRDLDFDEHGNIWAGGNNNPAIYRITPDKEVEAFPFEHSDVRSVRVFDGAVYVAAINDGAHNIWKFPFTEPGAVGDPEVYFAFSEKYGQAGAGAYAITFTDAGEMFVGTDGPDALIIVYPDKSWEPFYPGTLSPKNMAMAWGTGPNLFITREAFGNNAQKIIRVNTQKESAPYYGLQ
;
A
#
# COMPACT_ATOMS: atom_id res chain seq x y z
N MET A 1 -55.54 2.90 71.59
CA MET A 1 -54.88 3.67 70.55
C MET A 1 -53.95 2.91 69.59
N LYS A 2 -53.30 1.78 69.95
CA LYS A 2 -52.41 1.01 69.05
C LYS A 2 -53.13 0.17 67.96
N LYS A 3 -54.40 -0.23 68.16
CA LYS A 3 -55.14 -1.04 67.16
C LYS A 3 -55.67 -0.21 65.97
N LEU A 4 -55.90 1.07 66.14
CA LEU A 4 -56.39 1.96 65.09
C LEU A 4 -55.28 2.30 64.10
N SER A 5 -54.04 2.39 64.56
CA SER A 5 -52.86 2.67 63.73
C SER A 5 -52.52 1.50 62.78
N VAL A 6 -52.72 0.25 63.17
CA VAL A 6 -52.41 -0.91 62.30
C VAL A 6 -53.43 -1.05 61.16
N VAL A 7 -54.73 -0.82 61.49
CA VAL A 7 -55.78 -0.85 60.43
C VAL A 7 -55.62 0.25 59.41
N THR A 8 -55.27 1.45 59.87
CA THR A 8 -54.99 2.56 58.96
C THR A 8 -53.75 2.33 58.06
N PHE A 9 -52.70 1.68 58.64
CA PHE A 9 -51.51 1.33 57.88
C PHE A 9 -51.77 0.20 56.86
N ILE A 10 -52.60 -0.78 57.20
CA ILE A 10 -53.00 -1.84 56.25
C ILE A 10 -53.89 -1.28 55.15
N LEU A 11 -54.78 -0.32 55.46
CA LEU A 11 -55.64 0.35 54.46
C LEU A 11 -54.81 1.21 53.48
N ILE A 12 -53.76 1.88 53.94
CA ILE A 12 -52.85 2.67 53.08
C ILE A 12 -52.03 1.74 52.19
N ILE A 13 -51.55 0.60 52.68
CA ILE A 13 -50.82 -0.36 51.85
C ILE A 13 -51.73 -1.00 50.81
N SER A 14 -53.00 -1.33 51.16
CA SER A 14 -53.94 -1.88 50.17
C SER A 14 -54.32 -0.86 49.09
N LEU A 15 -54.42 0.42 49.46
CA LEU A 15 -54.69 1.53 48.50
C LEU A 15 -53.50 1.77 47.56
N LEU A 16 -52.26 1.63 48.06
CA LEU A 16 -51.02 1.69 47.26
C LEU A 16 -50.84 0.51 46.30
N MET A 17 -51.32 -0.66 46.67
CA MET A 17 -51.33 -1.81 45.78
C MET A 17 -52.44 -1.76 44.70
N ALA A 18 -53.51 -1.03 44.93
CA ALA A 18 -54.56 -0.84 43.94
C ALA A 18 -54.21 0.28 42.90
N ALA A 19 -53.19 1.09 43.21
CA ALA A 19 -52.59 2.03 42.27
C ALA A 19 -51.45 1.42 41.43
N SER A 20 -51.32 0.09 41.39
CA SER A 20 -50.38 -0.63 40.53
C SER A 20 -50.77 -0.41 39.08
N CYS A 21 -50.04 0.44 38.46
CA CYS A 21 -49.78 0.60 37.04
C CYS A 21 -50.76 -0.13 36.11
N ASP A 22 -51.75 0.60 35.64
CA ASP A 22 -52.29 0.32 34.32
C ASP A 22 -51.21 0.64 33.31
N TYR A 23 -50.26 -0.33 33.11
CA TYR A 23 -49.39 -0.34 31.97
C TYR A 23 -50.33 -0.65 30.79
N GLY A 24 -50.81 0.39 30.14
CA GLY A 24 -51.48 0.24 28.87
C GLY A 24 -50.67 -0.76 28.05
N ASP A 25 -51.34 -1.63 27.36
CA ASP A 25 -50.69 -2.65 26.49
C ASP A 25 -49.60 -1.95 25.68
N ALA A 26 -48.37 -2.42 25.85
CA ALA A 26 -47.27 -1.92 25.02
C ALA A 26 -47.70 -2.02 23.56
N PRO A 27 -47.56 -0.94 22.76
CA PRO A 27 -47.99 -1.00 21.38
C PRO A 27 -47.39 -2.22 20.71
N SER A 28 -48.26 -3.05 20.16
CA SER A 28 -47.83 -4.26 19.44
C SER A 28 -46.82 -3.85 18.38
N LEU A 29 -45.63 -4.42 18.40
CA LEU A 29 -44.67 -4.30 17.32
C LEU A 29 -45.10 -5.08 16.07
N TYR A 30 -46.15 -5.87 16.17
CA TYR A 30 -46.76 -6.62 15.08
C TYR A 30 -47.84 -5.77 14.44
N ASP A 31 -47.62 -5.40 13.17
CA ASP A 31 -48.60 -4.77 12.30
C ASP A 31 -49.28 -5.86 11.47
N GLU A 32 -50.54 -6.17 11.77
CA GLU A 32 -51.33 -7.16 11.03
C GLU A 32 -51.55 -6.80 9.55
N ASN A 33 -51.37 -5.52 9.20
CA ASN A 33 -51.52 -5.01 7.84
C ASN A 33 -50.17 -4.79 7.14
N PHE A 34 -49.06 -5.14 7.77
CA PHE A 34 -47.75 -5.00 7.16
C PHE A 34 -47.62 -5.88 5.91
N GLN A 35 -47.67 -5.25 4.74
CA GLN A 35 -47.57 -5.93 3.47
C GLN A 35 -46.15 -6.34 3.09
N GLY A 36 -45.16 -5.78 3.82
CA GLY A 36 -43.76 -5.93 3.47
C GLY A 36 -43.36 -5.19 2.20
N ASN A 37 -42.05 -5.01 2.03
CA ASN A 37 -41.50 -4.59 0.73
C ASN A 37 -41.28 -5.81 -0.16
N PRO A 38 -41.37 -5.67 -1.46
CA PRO A 38 -40.98 -6.75 -2.40
C PRO A 38 -39.54 -7.18 -2.15
N ASP A 39 -39.24 -8.46 -2.30
CA ASP A 39 -37.89 -8.98 -2.18
C ASP A 39 -36.96 -8.33 -3.22
N PRO A 40 -35.76 -7.94 -2.85
CA PRO A 40 -34.81 -7.36 -3.78
C PRO A 40 -34.33 -8.38 -4.80
N VAL A 41 -33.94 -7.91 -5.99
CA VAL A 41 -33.41 -8.73 -7.07
C VAL A 41 -32.13 -8.11 -7.60
N ILE A 42 -31.06 -8.88 -7.73
CA ILE A 42 -29.82 -8.51 -8.41
C ILE A 42 -29.91 -8.95 -9.86
N SER A 43 -29.77 -7.99 -10.79
CA SER A 43 -29.73 -8.25 -12.23
C SER A 43 -28.29 -8.34 -12.75
N SER A 44 -27.42 -7.42 -12.29
CA SER A 44 -25.99 -7.38 -12.68
C SER A 44 -25.15 -6.67 -11.64
N VAL A 45 -23.84 -6.88 -11.74
CA VAL A 45 -22.83 -6.22 -10.92
C VAL A 45 -21.74 -5.69 -11.85
N ASP A 46 -21.30 -4.46 -11.63
CA ASP A 46 -20.20 -3.84 -12.38
C ASP A 46 -19.11 -3.33 -11.40
N PRO A 47 -17.82 -3.70 -11.55
CA PRO A 47 -17.25 -4.64 -12.53
C PRO A 47 -17.90 -6.03 -12.45
N GLN A 48 -18.01 -6.72 -13.59
CA GLN A 48 -18.85 -7.92 -13.70
C GLN A 48 -18.37 -9.11 -12.87
N ASN A 49 -17.06 -9.31 -12.77
CA ASN A 49 -16.52 -10.57 -12.26
C ASN A 49 -15.77 -10.40 -10.93
N MET A 50 -15.10 -9.26 -10.71
CA MET A 50 -14.17 -9.09 -9.60
C MET A 50 -14.05 -7.63 -9.17
N ALA A 51 -13.84 -7.41 -7.88
CA ALA A 51 -13.44 -6.12 -7.32
C ALA A 51 -12.36 -6.26 -6.24
N LEU A 52 -11.70 -5.14 -5.94
CA LEU A 52 -10.73 -5.07 -4.86
C LEU A 52 -11.44 -4.92 -3.52
N ALA A 53 -11.15 -5.83 -2.62
CA ALA A 53 -11.71 -5.87 -1.27
C ALA A 53 -11.30 -4.64 -0.45
N GLY A 54 -12.27 -4.05 0.21
CA GLY A 54 -12.06 -2.92 1.14
C GLY A 54 -11.89 -1.54 0.50
N ILE A 55 -11.48 -1.48 -0.76
CA ILE A 55 -11.15 -0.22 -1.45
C ILE A 55 -11.88 -0.03 -2.79
N GLY A 56 -12.12 -1.11 -3.54
CA GLY A 56 -12.87 -1.05 -4.80
C GLY A 56 -14.33 -0.67 -4.55
N TYR A 57 -15.00 -0.29 -5.64
CA TYR A 57 -16.43 -0.02 -5.65
C TYR A 57 -17.11 -0.95 -6.64
N ILE A 58 -18.30 -1.40 -6.29
CA ILE A 58 -19.17 -2.11 -7.22
C ILE A 58 -20.51 -1.39 -7.34
N THR A 59 -21.09 -1.43 -8.52
CA THR A 59 -22.45 -0.99 -8.78
C THR A 59 -23.32 -2.22 -8.97
N ILE A 60 -24.27 -2.43 -8.07
CA ILE A 60 -25.26 -3.48 -8.15
C ILE A 60 -26.49 -2.91 -8.83
N THR A 61 -26.86 -3.42 -9.99
CA THR A 61 -28.12 -3.07 -10.68
C THR A 61 -29.16 -4.14 -10.42
N GLY A 62 -30.37 -3.72 -10.15
CA GLY A 62 -31.45 -4.64 -9.78
C GLY A 62 -32.80 -3.98 -9.64
N GLN A 63 -33.64 -4.55 -8.80
CA GLN A 63 -35.01 -4.07 -8.54
C GLN A 63 -35.32 -4.18 -7.04
N ASN A 64 -36.31 -3.37 -6.60
CA ASN A 64 -36.87 -3.37 -5.26
C ASN A 64 -35.85 -2.96 -4.18
N PHE A 65 -34.85 -2.16 -4.53
CA PHE A 65 -33.99 -1.51 -3.56
C PHE A 65 -34.71 -0.27 -2.98
N LEU A 66 -34.24 0.23 -1.85
CA LEU A 66 -34.74 1.48 -1.26
C LEU A 66 -33.78 2.64 -1.58
N SER A 67 -34.32 3.84 -1.67
CA SER A 67 -33.56 5.04 -2.06
C SER A 67 -32.60 5.55 -0.98
N THR A 68 -32.62 4.94 0.22
CA THR A 68 -31.76 5.32 1.34
C THR A 68 -30.74 4.23 1.62
N THR A 69 -29.52 4.62 1.88
CA THR A 69 -28.39 3.70 2.08
C THR A 69 -28.57 2.79 3.30
N GLU A 70 -29.15 3.30 4.38
CA GLU A 70 -29.35 2.62 5.67
C GLU A 70 -30.32 1.44 5.59
N HIS A 71 -31.26 1.50 4.64
CA HIS A 71 -32.29 0.48 4.45
C HIS A 71 -31.88 -0.63 3.48
N ASN A 72 -30.71 -0.51 2.85
CA ASN A 72 -30.13 -1.56 2.01
C ASN A 72 -28.91 -2.17 2.70
N ARG A 73 -28.86 -3.47 2.79
CA ARG A 73 -27.74 -4.21 3.40
C ARG A 73 -27.19 -5.19 2.37
N VAL A 74 -25.94 -4.98 1.99
CA VAL A 74 -25.25 -5.82 1.01
C VAL A 74 -24.30 -6.76 1.72
N TYR A 75 -24.42 -8.06 1.48
CA TYR A 75 -23.65 -9.09 2.12
C TYR A 75 -22.75 -9.81 1.13
N PHE A 76 -21.52 -9.99 1.52
CA PHE A 76 -20.50 -10.79 0.86
C PHE A 76 -20.21 -12.00 1.78
N ASN A 77 -20.84 -13.14 1.50
CA ASN A 77 -21.03 -14.24 2.45
C ASN A 77 -21.75 -13.75 3.72
N ASP A 78 -21.05 -13.70 4.85
CA ASP A 78 -21.51 -13.22 6.16
C ASP A 78 -21.07 -11.76 6.48
N LYS A 79 -20.17 -11.18 5.68
CA LYS A 79 -19.66 -9.83 5.91
C LYS A 79 -20.44 -8.77 5.14
N ARG A 80 -20.69 -7.62 5.79
CA ARG A 80 -21.39 -6.50 5.16
C ARG A 80 -20.43 -5.60 4.41
N GLY A 81 -20.80 -5.22 3.18
CA GLY A 81 -20.27 -4.07 2.47
C GLY A 81 -20.88 -2.75 2.95
N VAL A 82 -20.25 -1.65 2.59
CA VAL A 82 -20.74 -0.30 2.87
C VAL A 82 -21.49 0.22 1.66
N VAL A 83 -22.80 0.46 1.80
CA VAL A 83 -23.62 1.08 0.76
C VAL A 83 -23.36 2.60 0.80
N LEU A 84 -22.85 3.14 -0.30
CA LEU A 84 -22.46 4.56 -0.42
C LEU A 84 -23.54 5.39 -1.09
N GLU A 85 -24.21 4.80 -2.08
CA GLU A 85 -25.30 5.42 -2.83
C GLU A 85 -26.41 4.39 -3.06
N ALA A 86 -27.65 4.82 -3.03
CA ALA A 86 -28.80 3.96 -3.21
C ALA A 86 -29.89 4.63 -4.06
N SER A 87 -30.47 3.87 -4.96
CA SER A 87 -31.71 4.16 -5.66
C SER A 87 -32.58 2.91 -5.72
N GLN A 88 -33.77 2.98 -6.27
CA GLN A 88 -34.66 1.82 -6.38
C GLN A 88 -34.11 0.70 -7.31
N THR A 89 -33.11 1.03 -8.16
CA THR A 89 -32.57 0.13 -9.17
C THR A 89 -31.06 -0.04 -9.11
N GLN A 90 -30.34 0.76 -8.31
CA GLN A 90 -28.90 0.69 -8.22
C GLN A 90 -28.41 0.94 -6.79
N LEU A 91 -27.39 0.18 -6.40
CA LEU A 91 -26.62 0.39 -5.18
C LEU A 91 -25.13 0.50 -5.54
N ARG A 92 -24.46 1.58 -5.07
CA ARG A 92 -23.00 1.68 -5.10
C ARG A 92 -22.45 1.22 -3.79
N VAL A 93 -21.56 0.22 -3.80
CA VAL A 93 -21.15 -0.50 -2.60
C VAL A 93 -19.64 -0.64 -2.57
N ARG A 94 -19.02 -0.39 -1.41
CA ARG A 94 -17.65 -0.77 -1.13
C ARG A 94 -17.65 -2.14 -0.47
N PRO A 95 -17.01 -3.17 -1.10
CA PRO A 95 -16.90 -4.51 -0.53
C PRO A 95 -16.14 -4.51 0.80
N PRO A 96 -16.41 -5.46 1.71
CA PRO A 96 -15.60 -5.65 2.91
C PRO A 96 -14.22 -6.21 2.55
N VAL A 97 -13.26 -6.12 3.50
CA VAL A 97 -11.97 -6.80 3.37
C VAL A 97 -12.20 -8.31 3.51
N LEU A 98 -12.26 -8.99 2.38
CA LEU A 98 -12.50 -10.42 2.25
C LEU A 98 -11.88 -10.90 0.92
N ARG A 99 -11.22 -12.06 0.93
CA ARG A 99 -10.66 -12.70 -0.28
C ARG A 99 -11.42 -13.97 -0.63
N GLY A 100 -11.73 -14.17 -1.90
CA GLY A 100 -12.27 -15.44 -2.41
C GLY A 100 -12.87 -15.33 -3.80
N GLY A 101 -12.81 -16.42 -4.57
CA GLY A 101 -13.37 -16.53 -5.93
C GLY A 101 -14.84 -16.94 -5.97
N ASN A 102 -15.45 -17.36 -4.85
CA ASN A 102 -16.82 -17.86 -4.78
C ASN A 102 -17.59 -17.17 -3.66
N ILE A 103 -17.59 -15.83 -3.66
CA ILE A 103 -18.29 -15.06 -2.64
C ILE A 103 -19.75 -14.88 -3.06
N ARG A 104 -20.66 -15.25 -2.14
CA ARG A 104 -22.09 -15.07 -2.32
C ARG A 104 -22.46 -13.62 -2.00
N LEU A 105 -22.75 -12.86 -3.04
CA LEU A 105 -23.27 -11.50 -2.95
C LEU A 105 -24.78 -11.55 -2.87
N ARG A 106 -25.38 -10.94 -1.85
CA ARG A 106 -26.83 -10.85 -1.63
C ARG A 106 -27.19 -9.49 -1.04
N VAL A 107 -28.38 -9.03 -1.37
CA VAL A 107 -28.97 -7.80 -0.84
C VAL A 107 -30.14 -8.14 0.07
N SER A 108 -30.23 -7.48 1.22
CA SER A 108 -31.40 -7.46 2.09
C SER A 108 -31.91 -6.02 2.16
N VAL A 109 -33.19 -5.84 2.05
CA VAL A 109 -33.87 -4.54 2.13
C VAL A 109 -34.79 -4.51 3.33
N SER A 110 -34.83 -3.39 4.04
CA SER A 110 -35.70 -3.21 5.19
C SER A 110 -37.16 -3.40 4.79
N GLY A 111 -37.88 -4.24 5.53
CA GLY A 111 -39.27 -4.58 5.23
C GLY A 111 -39.48 -5.72 4.22
N ALA A 112 -38.46 -6.16 3.50
CA ALA A 112 -38.55 -7.38 2.68
C ALA A 112 -38.32 -8.62 3.56
N VAL A 113 -39.01 -9.72 3.22
CA VAL A 113 -38.93 -10.97 3.99
C VAL A 113 -37.68 -11.76 3.62
N ASN A 114 -37.29 -11.77 2.35
CA ASN A 114 -36.19 -12.57 1.85
C ASN A 114 -35.01 -11.70 1.37
N PHE A 115 -33.85 -12.34 1.25
CA PHE A 115 -32.72 -11.80 0.50
C PHE A 115 -32.99 -11.83 -1.00
N SER A 116 -32.21 -11.07 -1.74
CA SER A 116 -32.13 -11.22 -3.21
C SER A 116 -31.70 -12.63 -3.62
N ASN A 117 -31.81 -12.91 -4.91
CA ASN A 117 -31.04 -13.99 -5.52
C ASN A 117 -29.55 -13.83 -5.19
N THR A 118 -28.82 -14.96 -5.19
CA THR A 118 -27.38 -14.98 -4.99
C THR A 118 -26.66 -14.68 -6.31
N TYR A 119 -25.75 -13.70 -6.27
CA TYR A 119 -24.80 -13.44 -7.35
C TYR A 119 -23.40 -13.91 -6.89
N MET A 120 -22.76 -14.78 -7.69
CA MET A 120 -21.40 -15.26 -7.37
C MET A 120 -20.39 -14.24 -7.83
N TYR A 121 -19.47 -13.85 -6.93
CA TYR A 121 -18.55 -12.77 -7.16
C TYR A 121 -17.15 -13.10 -6.64
N GLU A 122 -16.12 -12.47 -7.20
CA GLU A 122 -14.74 -12.58 -6.73
C GLU A 122 -14.32 -11.30 -6.02
N LEU A 123 -13.66 -11.44 -4.86
CA LEU A 123 -12.94 -10.35 -4.20
C LEU A 123 -11.46 -10.69 -4.10
N GLN A 124 -10.63 -9.79 -4.59
CA GLN A 124 -9.17 -9.85 -4.46
C GLN A 124 -8.70 -8.81 -3.44
N LEU A 125 -7.63 -9.14 -2.70
CA LEU A 125 -7.02 -8.17 -1.79
C LEU A 125 -6.29 -7.10 -2.61
N ALA A 126 -6.54 -5.83 -2.29
CA ALA A 126 -5.75 -4.72 -2.80
C ALA A 126 -4.34 -4.71 -2.23
N VAL A 127 -4.20 -5.19 -1.00
CA VAL A 127 -2.94 -5.31 -0.27
C VAL A 127 -2.79 -6.74 0.18
N GLU A 128 -1.69 -7.37 -0.21
CA GLU A 128 -1.31 -8.71 0.23
C GLU A 128 -0.04 -8.61 1.07
N GLU A 129 -0.21 -8.75 2.38
CA GLU A 129 0.91 -8.77 3.33
C GLU A 129 1.66 -10.10 3.29
N ALA A 130 2.97 -10.05 3.58
CA ALA A 130 3.85 -11.23 3.58
C ALA A 130 3.86 -11.99 2.23
N TRP A 131 3.85 -11.23 1.12
CA TRP A 131 3.97 -11.80 -0.23
C TRP A 131 5.36 -12.44 -0.44
N GLY A 132 5.42 -13.46 -1.30
CA GLY A 132 6.67 -14.11 -1.70
C GLY A 132 7.02 -15.36 -0.91
N GLY A 133 6.17 -15.82 0.01
CA GLY A 133 6.36 -17.08 0.73
C GLY A 133 7.62 -17.13 1.61
N LEU A 134 8.10 -15.96 2.07
CA LEU A 134 9.31 -15.90 2.92
C LEU A 134 9.02 -16.50 4.30
N SER A 135 9.95 -17.33 4.77
CA SER A 135 9.93 -17.86 6.12
C SER A 135 10.34 -16.81 7.18
N ASP A 136 10.09 -17.09 8.44
CA ASP A 136 10.52 -16.22 9.55
C ASP A 136 12.06 -16.12 9.70
N ALA A 137 12.82 -17.01 9.04
CA ALA A 137 14.28 -16.96 8.98
C ALA A 137 14.83 -16.03 7.87
N GLN A 138 13.93 -15.41 7.10
CA GLN A 138 14.23 -14.59 5.94
C GLN A 138 13.75 -13.16 6.14
N THR A 139 14.67 -12.22 6.31
CA THR A 139 14.36 -10.79 6.45
C THR A 139 14.61 -10.09 5.10
N PRO A 140 13.56 -9.62 4.39
CA PRO A 140 13.71 -8.95 3.10
C PRO A 140 14.22 -7.52 3.25
N TRP A 141 15.06 -7.08 2.31
CA TRP A 141 15.60 -5.72 2.24
C TRP A 141 15.34 -5.07 0.89
N GLY A 142 16.35 -4.96 0.04
CA GLY A 142 16.22 -4.38 -1.29
C GLY A 142 15.39 -5.26 -2.22
N ILE A 143 14.61 -4.63 -3.08
CA ILE A 143 13.76 -5.30 -4.07
C ILE A 143 13.88 -4.63 -5.43
N THR A 144 13.74 -5.43 -6.49
CA THR A 144 13.51 -4.99 -7.87
C THR A 144 12.81 -6.10 -8.64
N THR A 145 12.32 -5.82 -9.83
CA THR A 145 11.54 -6.76 -10.64
C THR A 145 12.12 -6.90 -12.05
N ASP A 146 11.68 -7.92 -12.78
CA ASP A 146 11.85 -8.04 -14.22
C ASP A 146 10.51 -7.98 -14.96
N ASN A 147 10.57 -7.96 -16.30
CA ASN A 147 9.39 -7.89 -17.17
C ASN A 147 8.58 -9.20 -17.24
N GLU A 148 9.10 -10.29 -16.66
CA GLU A 148 8.36 -11.54 -16.48
C GLU A 148 7.50 -11.51 -15.20
N GLY A 149 7.62 -10.45 -14.38
CA GLY A 149 6.93 -10.29 -13.11
C GLY A 149 7.62 -10.98 -11.94
N ASN A 150 8.86 -11.43 -12.11
CA ASN A 150 9.63 -11.95 -10.99
C ASN A 150 10.12 -10.81 -10.10
N LEU A 151 10.13 -11.05 -8.80
CA LEU A 151 10.69 -10.15 -7.80
C LEU A 151 12.06 -10.67 -7.36
N TYR A 152 13.07 -9.83 -7.41
CA TYR A 152 14.39 -10.08 -6.85
C TYR A 152 14.46 -9.42 -5.48
N VAL A 153 14.86 -10.20 -4.47
CA VAL A 153 14.85 -9.75 -3.07
C VAL A 153 16.19 -10.06 -2.44
N SER A 154 16.84 -9.04 -1.89
CA SER A 154 17.97 -9.24 -0.98
C SER A 154 17.46 -9.68 0.38
N ILE A 155 17.89 -10.84 0.82
CA ILE A 155 17.45 -11.48 2.06
C ILE A 155 18.59 -11.53 3.06
N GLU A 156 18.35 -11.00 4.26
CA GLU A 156 19.16 -11.33 5.43
C GLU A 156 18.66 -12.65 6.03
N GLY A 157 19.56 -13.61 6.13
CA GLY A 157 19.26 -14.93 6.65
C GLY A 157 20.53 -15.76 6.80
N LEU A 158 20.51 -16.84 7.56
CA LEU A 158 21.64 -17.73 7.76
C LEU A 158 21.68 -18.82 6.69
N GLY A 159 22.88 -19.18 6.21
CA GLY A 159 23.07 -20.27 5.24
C GLY A 159 22.27 -20.02 3.96
N GLU A 160 21.48 -21.00 3.56
CA GLU A 160 20.64 -20.97 2.36
C GLU A 160 19.46 -20.00 2.41
N PHE A 161 19.10 -19.50 3.60
CA PHE A 161 18.03 -18.54 3.75
C PHE A 161 18.42 -17.12 3.29
N GLY A 162 19.72 -16.79 3.25
CA GLY A 162 20.22 -15.48 2.87
C GLY A 162 20.63 -15.39 1.39
N GLY A 163 21.01 -14.18 0.96
CA GLY A 163 21.44 -13.88 -0.41
C GLY A 163 20.37 -13.13 -1.21
N VAL A 164 20.47 -13.17 -2.53
CA VAL A 164 19.41 -12.65 -3.41
C VAL A 164 18.57 -13.82 -3.90
N LYS A 165 17.28 -13.74 -3.66
CA LYS A 165 16.30 -14.72 -4.15
C LYS A 165 15.52 -14.13 -5.33
N LYS A 166 15.22 -14.97 -6.33
CA LYS A 166 14.21 -14.72 -7.35
C LYS A 166 12.89 -15.34 -6.88
N VAL A 167 11.82 -14.58 -6.89
CA VAL A 167 10.48 -15.01 -6.48
C VAL A 167 9.55 -14.83 -7.66
N THR A 168 8.94 -15.91 -8.14
CA THR A 168 8.03 -15.86 -9.30
C THR A 168 6.66 -15.26 -8.91
N PRO A 169 5.81 -14.88 -9.89
CA PRO A 169 4.44 -14.45 -9.62
C PRO A 169 3.60 -15.45 -8.80
N GLU A 170 3.92 -16.76 -8.90
CA GLU A 170 3.31 -17.84 -8.12
C GLU A 170 3.94 -18.00 -6.74
N GLN A 171 4.84 -17.07 -6.35
CA GLN A 171 5.54 -17.03 -5.08
C GLN A 171 6.51 -18.23 -4.87
N GLN A 172 7.04 -18.78 -5.96
CA GLN A 172 8.10 -19.80 -5.88
C GLN A 172 9.47 -19.12 -5.76
N GLN A 173 10.25 -19.52 -4.77
CA GLN A 173 11.58 -18.99 -4.53
C GLN A 173 12.66 -19.84 -5.20
N SER A 174 13.69 -19.19 -5.74
CA SER A 174 14.94 -19.79 -6.16
C SER A 174 16.13 -18.89 -5.83
N ASP A 175 17.32 -19.48 -5.70
CA ASP A 175 18.54 -18.70 -5.52
C ASP A 175 18.90 -17.96 -6.80
N TYR A 176 19.23 -16.66 -6.65
CA TYR A 176 19.74 -15.84 -7.74
C TYR A 176 21.20 -15.44 -7.50
N ALA A 177 21.54 -15.01 -6.29
CA ALA A 177 22.91 -14.81 -5.88
C ALA A 177 23.14 -15.36 -4.47
N PRO A 178 24.24 -16.10 -4.25
CA PRO A 178 24.54 -16.68 -2.95
C PRO A 178 24.74 -15.61 -1.89
N ARG A 179 24.46 -15.99 -0.65
CA ARG A 179 24.68 -15.13 0.52
C ARG A 179 26.14 -14.69 0.62
N GLN A 180 26.32 -13.40 0.88
CA GLN A 180 27.60 -12.81 1.26
C GLN A 180 27.59 -12.38 2.74
N ALA A 181 28.68 -11.79 3.20
CA ALA A 181 28.80 -11.31 4.59
C ALA A 181 27.94 -10.10 4.92
N TRP A 182 27.28 -9.53 3.93
CA TRP A 182 26.45 -8.31 4.01
C TRP A 182 25.17 -8.47 3.21
N ILE A 183 24.25 -7.54 3.42
CA ILE A 183 22.97 -7.39 2.72
C ILE A 183 23.04 -6.24 1.72
N TYR A 184 22.08 -6.23 0.78
CA TYR A 184 21.91 -5.17 -0.21
C TYR A 184 20.53 -4.52 -0.05
N PRO A 185 20.45 -3.43 0.75
CA PRO A 185 19.16 -2.78 1.02
C PRO A 185 18.54 -2.10 -0.20
N TYR A 186 19.32 -1.84 -1.24
CA TYR A 186 18.90 -1.11 -2.42
C TYR A 186 19.36 -1.82 -3.68
N MET A 187 18.45 -2.05 -4.60
CA MET A 187 18.71 -2.82 -5.82
C MET A 187 17.92 -2.27 -7.00
N LYS A 188 18.50 -2.36 -8.19
CA LYS A 188 17.83 -2.06 -9.47
C LYS A 188 18.30 -3.02 -10.55
N MET A 189 17.36 -3.39 -11.44
CA MET A 189 17.70 -4.02 -12.69
C MET A 189 18.25 -2.95 -13.64
N GLY A 190 19.40 -3.23 -14.23
CA GLY A 190 20.05 -2.33 -15.20
C GLY A 190 19.67 -2.65 -16.65
N PRO A 191 20.08 -1.76 -17.59
CA PRO A 191 19.78 -1.90 -19.01
C PRO A 191 20.40 -3.14 -19.67
N ASP A 192 21.45 -3.67 -19.09
CA ASP A 192 22.14 -4.89 -19.54
C ASP A 192 21.53 -6.19 -18.94
N GLY A 193 20.44 -6.07 -18.19
CA GLY A 193 19.80 -7.17 -17.47
C GLY A 193 20.56 -7.64 -16.23
N SER A 194 21.66 -6.97 -15.86
CA SER A 194 22.34 -7.21 -14.59
C SER A 194 21.62 -6.58 -13.43
N LEU A 195 21.72 -7.19 -12.25
CA LEU A 195 21.21 -6.63 -11.01
C LEU A 195 22.31 -5.77 -10.37
N TYR A 196 22.03 -4.48 -10.17
CA TYR A 196 22.91 -3.54 -9.50
C TYR A 196 22.45 -3.30 -8.07
N MET A 197 23.38 -3.32 -7.13
CA MET A 197 23.06 -3.37 -5.70
C MET A 197 23.96 -2.44 -4.88
N ALA A 198 23.36 -1.60 -4.06
CA ALA A 198 24.09 -0.78 -3.10
C ALA A 198 24.13 -1.46 -1.71
N ARG A 199 25.30 -1.42 -1.10
CA ARG A 199 25.56 -2.10 0.18
C ARG A 199 25.05 -1.34 1.40
N GLY A 200 24.62 -0.12 1.24
CA GLY A 200 24.03 0.72 2.29
C GLY A 200 25.00 1.22 3.35
N PRO A 201 25.41 0.42 4.36
CA PRO A 201 26.23 0.91 5.46
C PRO A 201 27.72 1.13 5.11
N ALA A 202 28.18 0.65 3.94
CA ALA A 202 29.58 0.71 3.53
C ALA A 202 29.82 1.73 2.42
N THR A 203 30.99 2.31 2.43
CA THR A 203 31.45 3.27 1.42
C THR A 203 32.30 2.62 0.34
N PHE A 204 32.70 1.35 0.52
CA PHE A 204 33.63 0.67 -0.39
C PHE A 204 33.46 -0.86 -0.31
N PRO A 205 33.27 -1.57 -1.42
CA PRO A 205 32.80 -1.05 -2.70
C PRO A 205 31.42 -0.38 -2.60
N ALA A 206 31.13 0.60 -3.47
CA ALA A 206 29.87 1.34 -3.42
C ALA A 206 28.73 0.57 -4.05
N ILE A 207 28.98 -0.05 -5.22
CA ILE A 207 27.97 -0.80 -5.99
C ILE A 207 28.53 -2.16 -6.36
N TYR A 208 27.69 -3.19 -6.20
CA TYR A 208 27.89 -4.55 -6.66
C TYR A 208 26.98 -4.85 -7.84
N SER A 209 27.37 -5.83 -8.67
CA SER A 209 26.47 -6.37 -9.69
C SER A 209 26.42 -7.89 -9.66
N VAL A 210 25.29 -8.41 -10.15
CA VAL A 210 25.07 -9.83 -10.47
C VAL A 210 24.70 -9.91 -11.94
N PRO A 211 25.35 -10.73 -12.77
CA PRO A 211 25.06 -10.82 -14.19
C PRO A 211 23.66 -11.40 -14.45
N PRO A 212 23.11 -11.22 -15.67
CA PRO A 212 21.89 -11.89 -16.07
C PRO A 212 21.96 -13.40 -15.85
N GLY A 213 20.87 -13.97 -15.32
CA GLY A 213 20.83 -15.41 -14.97
C GLY A 213 21.35 -15.74 -13.57
N GLY A 214 21.91 -14.78 -12.85
CA GLY A 214 22.35 -14.97 -11.47
C GLY A 214 23.84 -15.29 -11.34
N GLY A 215 24.26 -15.61 -10.12
CA GLY A 215 25.63 -15.91 -9.77
C GLY A 215 26.18 -15.08 -8.62
N THR A 216 27.49 -15.16 -8.37
CA THR A 216 28.11 -14.44 -7.26
C THR A 216 28.15 -12.93 -7.52
N ALA A 217 27.60 -12.15 -6.59
CA ALA A 217 27.73 -10.71 -6.64
C ALA A 217 29.19 -10.27 -6.56
N SER A 218 29.60 -9.39 -7.46
CA SER A 218 30.98 -8.88 -7.55
C SER A 218 31.00 -7.35 -7.46
N PRO A 219 32.07 -6.72 -6.96
CA PRO A 219 32.23 -5.29 -7.00
C PRO A 219 32.15 -4.76 -8.44
N TRP A 220 31.16 -3.92 -8.70
CA TRP A 220 31.02 -3.22 -9.97
C TRP A 220 31.72 -1.86 -9.97
N LEU A 221 31.48 -1.08 -8.88
CA LEU A 221 32.14 0.21 -8.67
C LEU A 221 32.82 0.24 -7.30
N LEU A 222 34.11 0.53 -7.29
CA LEU A 222 34.91 0.59 -6.06
C LEU A 222 34.69 1.86 -5.26
N GLY A 223 34.20 2.94 -5.84
CA GLY A 223 33.52 4.05 -5.21
C GLY A 223 34.27 4.85 -4.16
N SER A 224 35.55 5.16 -4.37
CA SER A 224 36.20 6.15 -3.53
C SER A 224 35.54 7.54 -3.73
N GLY A 225 35.04 8.12 -2.66
CA GLY A 225 34.46 9.48 -2.70
C GLY A 225 32.93 9.56 -2.80
N LEU A 226 32.23 8.46 -3.08
CA LEU A 226 30.75 8.46 -3.20
C LEU A 226 30.00 8.53 -1.85
N GLY A 227 30.66 8.38 -0.72
CA GLY A 227 29.94 8.20 0.53
C GLY A 227 29.21 6.86 0.59
N ARG A 228 28.10 6.81 1.30
CA ARG A 228 27.23 5.63 1.38
C ARG A 228 26.08 5.77 0.38
N VAL A 229 26.12 4.98 -0.67
CA VAL A 229 24.99 4.90 -1.61
C VAL A 229 23.81 4.21 -0.94
N ARG A 230 22.66 4.89 -0.89
CA ARG A 230 21.41 4.37 -0.31
C ARG A 230 20.36 4.04 -1.32
N ASP A 231 20.37 4.66 -2.48
CA ASP A 231 19.49 4.29 -3.59
C ASP A 231 20.15 4.68 -4.91
N LEU A 232 19.68 4.04 -5.97
CA LEU A 232 20.16 4.27 -7.33
C LEU A 232 19.03 4.03 -8.34
N ASP A 233 19.12 4.72 -9.48
CA ASP A 233 18.24 4.49 -10.62
C ASP A 233 18.99 4.79 -11.91
N PHE A 234 18.42 4.41 -13.06
CA PHE A 234 19.05 4.55 -14.36
C PHE A 234 18.36 5.60 -15.22
N ASP A 235 19.13 6.36 -15.99
CA ASP A 235 18.60 7.16 -17.08
C ASP A 235 18.56 6.39 -18.40
N GLU A 236 17.96 6.98 -19.44
CA GLU A 236 17.82 6.38 -20.78
C GLU A 236 19.17 6.12 -21.50
N HIS A 237 20.26 6.70 -21.02
CA HIS A 237 21.61 6.48 -21.54
C HIS A 237 22.37 5.39 -20.76
N GLY A 238 21.74 4.77 -19.77
CA GLY A 238 22.33 3.75 -18.92
C GLY A 238 23.24 4.30 -17.82
N ASN A 239 23.27 5.61 -17.59
CA ASN A 239 23.97 6.14 -16.44
C ASN A 239 23.20 5.79 -15.14
N ILE A 240 23.95 5.45 -14.11
CA ILE A 240 23.41 5.32 -12.76
C ILE A 240 23.37 6.68 -12.08
N TRP A 241 22.21 7.07 -11.60
CA TRP A 241 22.03 8.19 -10.69
C TRP A 241 21.90 7.65 -9.28
N ALA A 242 22.76 8.09 -8.36
CA ALA A 242 22.85 7.55 -7.02
C ALA A 242 22.99 8.64 -5.97
N GLY A 243 22.55 8.35 -4.76
CA GLY A 243 22.69 9.24 -3.61
C GLY A 243 22.69 8.49 -2.30
N GLY A 244 23.03 9.19 -1.23
CA GLY A 244 23.08 8.61 0.10
C GLY A 244 23.52 9.61 1.15
N ASN A 245 24.45 9.23 2.03
CA ASN A 245 25.00 10.12 3.06
C ASN A 245 26.53 9.98 3.20
N ASN A 246 27.13 10.74 4.11
CA ASN A 246 28.57 10.86 4.40
C ASN A 246 29.39 11.61 3.34
N ASN A 247 28.84 11.84 2.15
CA ASN A 247 29.36 12.74 1.15
C ASN A 247 28.13 13.28 0.37
N PRO A 248 27.56 14.41 0.80
CA PRO A 248 26.24 14.86 0.30
C PRO A 248 26.34 15.39 -1.12
N ALA A 249 25.94 14.56 -2.06
CA ALA A 249 25.83 14.85 -3.48
C ALA A 249 24.86 13.87 -4.14
N ILE A 250 24.38 14.21 -5.32
CA ILE A 250 23.84 13.27 -6.31
C ILE A 250 24.96 12.92 -7.25
N TYR A 251 25.13 11.64 -7.51
CA TYR A 251 26.20 11.12 -8.36
C TYR A 251 25.63 10.59 -9.66
N ARG A 252 26.24 11.00 -10.78
CA ARG A 252 26.11 10.29 -12.05
C ARG A 252 27.29 9.33 -12.20
N ILE A 253 27.01 8.09 -12.57
CA ILE A 253 28.01 7.08 -12.85
C ILE A 253 27.75 6.51 -14.23
N THR A 254 28.68 6.71 -15.16
CA THR A 254 28.54 6.21 -16.54
C THR A 254 28.70 4.70 -16.60
N PRO A 255 28.29 4.04 -17.72
CA PRO A 255 28.60 2.64 -17.95
C PRO A 255 30.10 2.31 -17.89
N ASP A 256 30.95 3.27 -18.28
CA ASP A 256 32.42 3.17 -18.20
C ASP A 256 32.97 3.44 -16.78
N LYS A 257 32.07 3.65 -15.80
CA LYS A 257 32.38 3.87 -14.38
C LYS A 257 33.04 5.23 -14.08
N GLU A 258 32.87 6.19 -14.96
CA GLU A 258 33.23 7.57 -14.65
C GLU A 258 32.19 8.16 -13.70
N VAL A 259 32.67 8.85 -12.66
CA VAL A 259 31.82 9.40 -11.58
C VAL A 259 31.87 10.91 -11.63
N GLU A 260 30.71 11.53 -11.68
CA GLU A 260 30.52 12.97 -11.52
C GLU A 260 29.61 13.24 -10.31
N ALA A 261 29.97 14.24 -9.53
CA ALA A 261 29.22 14.63 -8.33
C ALA A 261 28.54 15.99 -8.53
N PHE A 262 27.26 16.05 -8.24
CA PHE A 262 26.46 17.27 -8.19
C PHE A 262 26.20 17.59 -6.72
N PRO A 263 26.77 18.66 -6.15
CA PRO A 263 26.64 18.98 -4.74
C PRO A 263 25.20 19.11 -4.29
N PHE A 264 24.88 18.47 -3.17
CA PHE A 264 23.59 18.59 -2.48
C PHE A 264 23.85 18.66 -0.98
N GLU A 265 24.37 19.80 -0.55
CA GLU A 265 24.89 20.01 0.78
C GLU A 265 23.84 19.75 1.87
N HIS A 266 24.31 19.34 3.05
CA HIS A 266 23.47 19.04 4.24
C HIS A 266 22.37 17.98 4.01
N SER A 267 22.52 17.15 2.97
CA SER A 267 21.49 16.16 2.60
C SER A 267 21.84 14.75 3.05
N ASP A 268 20.80 13.98 3.36
CA ASP A 268 20.81 12.53 3.54
C ASP A 268 19.76 11.93 2.60
N VAL A 269 20.21 11.48 1.44
CA VAL A 269 19.35 10.92 0.38
C VAL A 269 18.83 9.55 0.81
N ARG A 270 17.54 9.35 0.65
CA ARG A 270 16.81 8.14 1.02
C ARG A 270 16.36 7.32 -0.17
N SER A 271 15.94 7.99 -1.24
CA SER A 271 15.52 7.35 -2.48
C SER A 271 15.82 8.22 -3.69
N VAL A 272 16.16 7.59 -4.81
CA VAL A 272 16.48 8.23 -6.08
C VAL A 272 15.63 7.61 -7.17
N ARG A 273 15.00 8.44 -8.01
CA ARG A 273 14.28 7.99 -9.23
C ARG A 273 14.55 8.92 -10.39
N VAL A 274 14.81 8.34 -11.54
CA VAL A 274 14.86 9.07 -12.82
C VAL A 274 13.49 8.98 -13.47
N PHE A 275 12.89 10.13 -13.76
CA PHE A 275 11.60 10.20 -14.40
C PHE A 275 11.43 11.53 -15.15
N ASP A 276 10.84 11.47 -16.33
CA ASP A 276 10.41 12.63 -17.14
C ASP A 276 11.42 13.80 -17.13
N GLY A 277 12.63 13.52 -17.59
CA GLY A 277 13.68 14.53 -17.77
C GLY A 277 14.28 15.08 -16.46
N ALA A 278 14.22 14.35 -15.36
CA ALA A 278 14.81 14.77 -14.10
C ALA A 278 15.21 13.60 -13.19
N VAL A 279 16.10 13.89 -12.23
CA VAL A 279 16.36 13.03 -11.08
C VAL A 279 15.55 13.54 -9.90
N TYR A 280 14.70 12.68 -9.34
CA TYR A 280 13.91 12.95 -8.14
C TYR A 280 14.53 12.27 -6.94
N VAL A 281 14.55 12.97 -5.83
CA VAL A 281 15.25 12.53 -4.62
C VAL A 281 14.38 12.75 -3.39
N ALA A 282 14.08 11.69 -2.65
CA ALA A 282 13.62 11.84 -1.28
C ALA A 282 14.84 12.03 -0.38
N ALA A 283 14.91 13.14 0.33
CA ALA A 283 16.05 13.46 1.18
C ALA A 283 15.65 14.19 2.46
N ILE A 284 16.47 14.00 3.49
CA ILE A 284 16.52 14.89 4.65
C ILE A 284 17.56 15.95 4.34
N ASN A 285 17.13 17.19 4.30
CA ASN A 285 18.00 18.32 4.09
C ASN A 285 17.74 19.35 5.20
N ASP A 286 18.77 19.75 5.94
CA ASP A 286 18.67 20.60 7.13
C ASP A 286 17.56 20.16 8.13
N GLY A 287 17.38 18.85 8.29
CA GLY A 287 16.40 18.25 9.20
C GLY A 287 14.97 18.15 8.67
N ALA A 288 14.68 18.69 7.48
CA ALA A 288 13.37 18.54 6.83
C ALA A 288 13.38 17.43 5.79
N HIS A 289 12.34 16.56 5.82
CA HIS A 289 12.10 15.60 4.77
C HIS A 289 11.38 16.26 3.61
N ASN A 290 11.98 16.24 2.42
CA ASN A 290 11.37 16.78 1.21
C ASN A 290 11.68 15.88 0.02
N ILE A 291 10.89 16.03 -1.04
CA ILE A 291 11.19 15.48 -2.35
C ILE A 291 11.74 16.62 -3.19
N TRP A 292 12.93 16.38 -3.73
CA TRP A 292 13.65 17.32 -4.56
C TRP A 292 13.64 16.85 -6.00
N LYS A 293 13.72 17.79 -6.95
CA LYS A 293 13.85 17.55 -8.39
C LYS A 293 15.11 18.24 -8.88
N PHE A 294 15.94 17.51 -9.61
CA PHE A 294 17.10 17.96 -10.34
C PHE A 294 16.77 17.83 -11.83
N PRO A 295 16.35 18.90 -12.51
CA PRO A 295 16.00 18.83 -13.93
C PRO A 295 17.24 18.56 -14.77
N PHE A 296 17.14 17.71 -15.80
CA PHE A 296 18.20 17.55 -16.77
C PHE A 296 18.32 18.83 -17.60
N THR A 297 19.53 19.32 -17.73
CA THR A 297 19.88 20.48 -18.59
C THR A 297 20.41 20.02 -19.94
N GLU A 298 21.08 18.88 -19.95
CA GLU A 298 21.58 18.15 -21.11
C GLU A 298 21.79 16.68 -20.74
N PRO A 299 22.04 15.78 -21.69
CA PRO A 299 22.30 14.38 -21.38
C PRO A 299 23.42 14.22 -20.37
N GLY A 300 23.07 13.69 -19.18
CA GLY A 300 24.01 13.43 -18.09
C GLY A 300 24.36 14.62 -17.20
N ALA A 301 23.74 15.79 -17.36
CA ALA A 301 23.90 16.91 -16.44
C ALA A 301 22.56 17.36 -15.87
N VAL A 302 22.60 17.79 -14.61
CA VAL A 302 21.43 18.33 -13.91
C VAL A 302 21.62 19.79 -13.54
N GLY A 303 20.52 20.54 -13.53
CA GLY A 303 20.45 21.90 -13.01
C GLY A 303 20.35 21.95 -11.49
N ASP A 304 20.18 23.15 -10.95
CA ASP A 304 19.99 23.36 -9.53
C ASP A 304 18.77 22.62 -8.99
N PRO A 305 18.87 22.04 -7.77
CA PRO A 305 17.74 21.33 -7.15
C PRO A 305 16.60 22.27 -6.79
N GLU A 306 15.39 21.84 -7.05
CA GLU A 306 14.17 22.52 -6.60
C GLU A 306 13.33 21.61 -5.70
N VAL A 307 12.63 22.17 -4.72
CA VAL A 307 11.69 21.40 -3.88
C VAL A 307 10.48 21.02 -4.74
N TYR A 308 10.38 19.76 -5.09
CA TYR A 308 9.25 19.22 -5.83
C TYR A 308 8.01 19.06 -4.97
N PHE A 309 8.19 18.54 -3.76
CA PHE A 309 7.12 18.39 -2.77
C PHE A 309 7.68 18.62 -1.35
N ALA A 310 7.20 19.66 -0.69
CA ALA A 310 7.59 20.00 0.68
C ALA A 310 6.92 19.05 1.68
N PHE A 311 7.45 17.83 1.78
CA PHE A 311 6.83 16.72 2.52
C PHE A 311 6.60 17.07 3.99
N SER A 312 7.62 17.56 4.70
CA SER A 312 7.50 17.89 6.13
C SER A 312 6.44 18.95 6.41
N GLU A 313 6.26 19.91 5.50
CA GLU A 313 5.25 20.96 5.61
C GLU A 313 3.86 20.44 5.24
N LYS A 314 3.73 19.82 4.04
CA LYS A 314 2.43 19.44 3.46
C LYS A 314 1.82 18.23 4.14
N TYR A 315 2.62 17.22 4.47
CA TYR A 315 2.14 16.04 5.18
C TYR A 315 1.82 16.37 6.64
N GLY A 316 2.56 17.28 7.27
CA GLY A 316 2.24 17.90 8.55
C GLY A 316 2.23 16.96 9.77
N GLN A 317 2.68 15.71 9.64
CA GLN A 317 2.78 14.74 10.74
C GLN A 317 4.16 14.87 11.38
N ALA A 318 4.20 15.34 12.61
CA ALA A 318 5.44 15.58 13.34
C ALA A 318 6.31 14.31 13.42
N GLY A 319 7.53 14.40 12.93
CA GLY A 319 8.52 13.33 12.94
C GLY A 319 8.36 12.28 11.84
N ALA A 320 7.36 12.39 10.98
CA ALA A 320 7.24 11.50 9.83
C ALA A 320 8.24 11.85 8.72
N GLY A 321 8.74 10.82 8.04
CA GLY A 321 9.71 10.93 6.97
C GLY A 321 9.28 10.27 5.66
N ALA A 322 9.80 10.78 4.54
CA ALA A 322 9.73 10.16 3.23
C ALA A 322 10.97 9.27 3.02
N TYR A 323 10.77 7.99 2.71
CA TYR A 323 11.85 7.00 2.63
C TYR A 323 12.02 6.37 1.26
N ALA A 324 10.95 6.22 0.50
CA ALA A 324 10.98 5.64 -0.84
C ALA A 324 10.04 6.42 -1.75
N ILE A 325 10.42 6.59 -3.01
CA ILE A 325 9.58 7.20 -4.05
C ILE A 325 9.56 6.33 -5.30
N THR A 326 8.45 6.37 -6.03
CA THR A 326 8.34 5.80 -7.37
C THR A 326 7.22 6.47 -8.14
N PHE A 327 7.19 6.34 -9.47
CA PHE A 327 6.23 7.02 -10.33
C PHE A 327 5.31 6.05 -11.06
N THR A 328 4.10 6.52 -11.37
CA THR A 328 3.22 5.93 -12.38
C THR A 328 3.54 6.52 -13.75
N ASP A 329 3.05 5.90 -14.81
CA ASP A 329 3.11 6.40 -16.19
C ASP A 329 2.41 7.76 -16.36
N ALA A 330 1.40 8.02 -15.55
CA ALA A 330 0.67 9.29 -15.50
C ALA A 330 1.42 10.41 -14.74
N GLY A 331 2.62 10.15 -14.21
CA GLY A 331 3.43 11.10 -13.45
C GLY A 331 3.00 11.32 -12.01
N GLU A 332 2.14 10.48 -11.48
CA GLU A 332 1.81 10.48 -10.07
C GLU A 332 2.95 9.82 -9.29
N MET A 333 3.30 10.38 -8.14
CA MET A 333 4.38 9.85 -7.30
C MET A 333 3.82 9.13 -6.08
N PHE A 334 4.19 7.87 -5.89
CA PHE A 334 4.02 7.20 -4.60
C PHE A 334 5.18 7.52 -3.68
N VAL A 335 4.87 7.83 -2.43
CA VAL A 335 5.85 8.13 -1.36
C VAL A 335 5.61 7.19 -0.19
N GLY A 336 6.59 6.36 0.11
CA GLY A 336 6.62 5.50 1.29
C GLY A 336 7.04 6.27 2.53
N THR A 337 6.27 6.16 3.60
CA THR A 337 6.47 6.92 4.84
C THR A 337 6.60 6.02 6.07
N ASP A 338 7.04 6.58 7.19
CA ASP A 338 6.93 5.99 8.53
C ASP A 338 5.83 6.66 9.38
N GLY A 339 5.06 7.54 8.77
CA GLY A 339 3.90 8.18 9.40
C GLY A 339 2.65 7.27 9.43
N PRO A 340 1.52 7.76 9.95
CA PRO A 340 0.26 7.00 10.03
C PRO A 340 -0.25 6.53 8.66
N ASP A 341 0.01 7.30 7.60
CA ASP A 341 -0.29 6.92 6.23
C ASP A 341 0.97 6.33 5.60
N ALA A 342 1.09 5.01 5.66
CA ALA A 342 2.27 4.27 5.23
C ALA A 342 2.67 4.52 3.76
N LEU A 343 1.70 4.91 2.93
CA LEU A 343 1.86 5.25 1.53
C LEU A 343 0.96 6.44 1.19
N ILE A 344 1.51 7.46 0.58
CA ILE A 344 0.75 8.58 0.01
C ILE A 344 0.97 8.66 -1.49
N ILE A 345 0.04 9.26 -2.21
CA ILE A 345 0.17 9.60 -3.61
C ILE A 345 0.23 11.12 -3.75
N VAL A 346 1.21 11.61 -4.51
CA VAL A 346 1.39 13.01 -4.85
C VAL A 346 1.13 13.17 -6.33
N TYR A 347 0.17 13.99 -6.68
CA TYR A 347 -0.23 14.25 -8.07
C TYR A 347 0.70 15.27 -8.76
N PRO A 348 0.70 15.35 -10.10
CA PRO A 348 1.52 16.34 -10.84
C PRO A 348 1.27 17.79 -10.42
N ASP A 349 0.06 18.14 -9.99
CA ASP A 349 -0.30 19.47 -9.48
C ASP A 349 0.14 19.73 -8.03
N LYS A 350 0.85 18.77 -7.40
CA LYS A 350 1.32 18.79 -6.00
C LYS A 350 0.21 18.69 -4.95
N SER A 351 -1.01 18.37 -5.33
CA SER A 351 -1.99 17.83 -4.41
C SER A 351 -1.56 16.42 -3.98
N TRP A 352 -2.07 15.96 -2.85
CA TRP A 352 -1.71 14.63 -2.33
C TRP A 352 -2.86 14.05 -1.50
N GLU A 353 -2.87 12.75 -1.35
CA GLU A 353 -3.78 12.03 -0.45
C GLU A 353 -3.15 10.74 0.09
N PRO A 354 -3.64 10.23 1.21
CA PRO A 354 -3.29 8.88 1.67
C PRO A 354 -3.72 7.82 0.66
N PHE A 355 -2.81 6.86 0.38
CA PHE A 355 -3.13 5.74 -0.50
C PHE A 355 -3.49 4.51 0.32
N TYR A 356 -4.72 4.03 0.17
CA TYR A 356 -5.32 2.93 0.94
C TYR A 356 -5.18 3.10 2.46
N PRO A 357 -5.67 4.21 3.02
CA PRO A 357 -5.50 4.52 4.43
C PRO A 357 -6.07 3.44 5.33
N GLY A 358 -5.35 3.12 6.40
CA GLY A 358 -5.72 2.08 7.36
C GLY A 358 -5.58 0.64 6.85
N THR A 359 -5.09 0.43 5.60
CA THR A 359 -4.87 -0.90 5.02
C THR A 359 -3.39 -1.27 5.03
N LEU A 360 -2.51 -0.29 4.90
CA LEU A 360 -1.06 -0.45 4.92
C LEU A 360 -0.48 0.00 6.25
N SER A 361 0.52 -0.74 6.75
CA SER A 361 1.27 -0.36 7.94
C SER A 361 2.61 0.27 7.55
N PRO A 362 3.11 1.29 8.28
CA PRO A 362 4.44 1.83 8.07
C PRO A 362 5.51 0.82 8.57
N LYS A 363 6.73 0.92 8.21
CA LYS A 363 7.50 1.91 7.50
C LYS A 363 7.89 1.35 6.13
N ASN A 364 7.63 2.07 5.05
CA ASN A 364 7.91 1.59 3.70
C ASN A 364 9.28 2.13 3.23
N MET A 365 10.26 1.22 3.03
CA MET A 365 11.66 1.55 2.80
C MET A 365 12.11 1.41 1.35
N ALA A 366 11.55 0.47 0.61
CA ALA A 366 11.86 0.25 -0.80
C ALA A 366 10.59 -0.08 -1.56
N MET A 367 10.53 0.36 -2.80
CA MET A 367 9.42 0.10 -3.71
C MET A 367 9.95 -0.33 -5.08
N ALA A 368 9.28 -1.32 -5.66
CA ALA A 368 9.52 -1.77 -7.02
C ALA A 368 8.19 -2.10 -7.70
N TRP A 369 7.98 -1.58 -8.90
CA TRP A 369 6.84 -1.96 -9.72
C TRP A 369 7.04 -3.37 -10.27
N GLY A 370 5.98 -4.17 -10.25
CA GLY A 370 5.89 -5.42 -10.98
C GLY A 370 5.12 -5.24 -12.29
N THR A 371 4.73 -6.35 -12.89
CA THR A 371 3.88 -6.33 -14.10
C THR A 371 2.46 -5.87 -13.77
N GLY A 372 1.87 -5.07 -14.66
CA GLY A 372 0.55 -4.48 -14.46
C GLY A 372 0.50 -3.57 -13.23
N PRO A 373 -0.63 -3.51 -12.51
CA PRO A 373 -0.84 -2.56 -11.43
C PRO A 373 -0.18 -2.96 -10.09
N ASN A 374 0.79 -3.86 -10.10
CA ASN A 374 1.39 -4.38 -8.87
C ASN A 374 2.59 -3.56 -8.43
N LEU A 375 2.51 -2.97 -7.25
CA LEU A 375 3.62 -2.34 -6.56
C LEU A 375 4.08 -3.23 -5.40
N PHE A 376 5.36 -3.61 -5.40
CA PHE A 376 5.99 -4.32 -4.28
C PHE A 376 6.66 -3.32 -3.35
N ILE A 377 6.52 -3.57 -2.07
CA ILE A 377 7.05 -2.72 -1.01
C ILE A 377 7.78 -3.59 0.00
N THR A 378 9.00 -3.22 0.36
CA THR A 378 9.62 -3.74 1.58
C THR A 378 9.21 -2.85 2.75
N ARG A 379 8.43 -3.42 3.66
CA ARG A 379 8.09 -2.78 4.93
C ARG A 379 9.13 -3.17 5.96
N GLU A 380 9.85 -2.20 6.51
CA GLU A 380 10.77 -2.40 7.63
C GLU A 380 10.00 -2.79 8.91
N ALA A 381 10.66 -3.51 9.80
CA ALA A 381 10.10 -3.78 11.11
C ALA A 381 9.85 -2.46 11.85
N PHE A 382 8.60 -2.22 12.27
CA PHE A 382 8.21 -0.99 12.95
C PHE A 382 7.10 -1.28 13.97
N GLY A 383 7.32 -0.90 15.22
CA GLY A 383 6.41 -1.27 16.31
C GLY A 383 6.29 -2.80 16.44
N ASN A 384 5.08 -3.32 16.35
CA ASN A 384 4.80 -4.76 16.39
C ASN A 384 4.79 -5.43 14.99
N ASN A 385 5.03 -4.66 13.92
CA ASN A 385 5.02 -5.17 12.55
C ASN A 385 6.38 -5.75 12.19
N ALA A 386 6.41 -7.01 11.76
CA ALA A 386 7.64 -7.63 11.24
C ALA A 386 7.99 -7.08 9.86
N GLN A 387 9.27 -7.16 9.50
CA GLN A 387 9.75 -6.84 8.16
C GLN A 387 9.20 -7.84 7.15
N LYS A 388 8.53 -7.34 6.12
CA LYS A 388 7.81 -8.16 5.13
C LYS A 388 7.84 -7.50 3.75
N ILE A 389 7.60 -8.32 2.73
CA ILE A 389 7.24 -7.83 1.40
C ILE A 389 5.73 -7.72 1.32
N ILE A 390 5.27 -6.57 0.85
CA ILE A 390 3.86 -6.27 0.63
C ILE A 390 3.65 -6.13 -0.87
N ARG A 391 2.64 -6.77 -1.43
CA ARG A 391 2.16 -6.51 -2.78
C ARG A 391 0.90 -5.65 -2.71
N VAL A 392 0.90 -4.55 -3.45
CA VAL A 392 -0.21 -3.61 -3.54
C VAL A 392 -0.72 -3.57 -4.98
N ASN A 393 -1.99 -3.87 -5.20
CA ASN A 393 -2.64 -3.57 -6.47
C ASN A 393 -3.04 -2.10 -6.47
N THR A 394 -2.33 -1.29 -7.21
CA THR A 394 -2.54 0.17 -7.23
C THR A 394 -3.64 0.62 -8.18
N GLN A 395 -4.10 -0.26 -9.07
CA GLN A 395 -4.97 0.07 -10.21
C GLN A 395 -4.33 1.09 -11.18
N LYS A 396 -3.00 1.23 -11.14
CA LYS A 396 -2.22 2.18 -11.95
C LYS A 396 -1.05 1.44 -12.58
N GLU A 397 -0.59 1.93 -13.71
CA GLU A 397 0.57 1.40 -14.41
C GLU A 397 1.84 2.12 -13.96
N SER A 398 2.98 1.43 -14.03
CA SER A 398 4.27 2.00 -13.68
C SER A 398 4.80 2.96 -14.74
N ALA A 399 5.60 3.93 -14.33
CA ALA A 399 6.55 4.57 -15.23
C ALA A 399 7.49 3.52 -15.86
N PRO A 400 8.10 3.81 -17.02
CA PRO A 400 9.04 2.88 -17.65
C PRO A 400 10.34 2.79 -16.83
N TYR A 401 10.60 1.61 -16.26
CA TYR A 401 11.85 1.25 -15.59
C TYR A 401 12.50 0.06 -16.29
N TYR A 402 13.83 -0.04 -16.27
CA TYR A 402 14.54 -1.08 -17.02
C TYR A 402 14.13 -2.51 -16.65
N GLY A 403 13.76 -2.78 -15.42
CA GLY A 403 13.23 -4.08 -15.03
C GLY A 403 11.89 -4.46 -15.67
N LEU A 404 11.20 -3.50 -16.29
CA LEU A 404 9.86 -3.68 -16.86
C LEU A 404 9.79 -3.42 -18.38
N GLN A 405 10.94 -3.24 -19.03
CA GLN A 405 11.03 -3.00 -20.49
C GLN A 405 11.35 -4.29 -21.23
#